data_67203080573db9ebc55649006cb4e215
#
_entry.id   67203080573db9ebc55649006cb4e215
#
_cell.length_a   1.000
_cell.length_b   1.000
_cell.length_c   1.000
_cell.angle_alpha   90.00
_cell.angle_beta   90.00
_cell.angle_gamma   90.00
#
_symmetry.space_group_name_H-M   'P 1'
#
loop_
_entity.id
_entity.type
_entity.pdbx_description
1 polymer ?
#
loop_
_entity_poly.entity_id
_entity_poly.type
_entity_poly.pdbx_seq_one_letter_code
_entity_poly.pdbx_strand_id
1 'polypeptide(L)'
;MALAYAGIPVEIREISLKEKPRSMLAISPKATVPVLQHDKLVLEQSVDIMKWALSQHDPDGWLTEENAVDVKTLIDANDGAFKKILDQYKYPGRFPDINPEDVLANALSQHLMPLNEQLKKTTFLLGAKLSMADIAIFPFIRQFHMVDEALFSLYQLDALKKWLNDRIESELFVSVMHKHPVWQDVLSEKP
;
A
#
# COMPACT_ATOMS: atom_id res chain seq x y z
N MET A 1 -5.95 -5.92 2.56
CA MET A 1 -7.15 -5.10 2.86
C MET A 1 -8.22 -5.25 1.77
N ALA A 2 -8.00 -4.93 0.49
CA ALA A 2 -9.07 -4.99 -0.53
C ALA A 2 -9.71 -6.39 -0.68
N LEU A 3 -8.93 -7.46 -0.71
CA LEU A 3 -9.45 -8.84 -0.75
C LEU A 3 -10.31 -9.18 0.49
N ALA A 4 -9.85 -8.79 1.68
CA ALA A 4 -10.60 -9.02 2.92
C ALA A 4 -11.90 -8.19 2.96
N TYR A 5 -11.84 -6.93 2.53
CA TYR A 5 -13.02 -6.07 2.42
C TYR A 5 -14.06 -6.63 1.43
N ALA A 6 -13.60 -7.09 0.28
CA ALA A 6 -14.47 -7.71 -0.71
C ALA A 6 -14.98 -9.11 -0.30
N GLY A 7 -14.56 -9.63 0.86
CA GLY A 7 -14.95 -10.95 1.35
C GLY A 7 -14.41 -12.12 0.51
N ILE A 8 -13.31 -11.91 -0.19
CA ILE A 8 -12.72 -12.93 -1.08
C ILE A 8 -11.80 -13.84 -0.25
N PRO A 9 -12.11 -15.12 -0.12
CA PRO A 9 -11.25 -16.07 0.57
C PRO A 9 -9.99 -16.32 -0.25
N VAL A 10 -8.82 -16.24 0.41
CA VAL A 10 -7.52 -16.46 -0.21
C VAL A 10 -6.65 -17.38 0.66
N GLU A 11 -5.87 -18.23 0.02
CA GLU A 11 -4.74 -18.89 0.64
C GLU A 11 -3.55 -17.91 0.65
N ILE A 12 -3.11 -17.50 1.84
CA ILE A 12 -1.97 -16.60 1.99
C ILE A 12 -0.70 -17.41 2.06
N ARG A 13 0.22 -17.13 1.13
CA ARG A 13 1.55 -17.72 1.07
C ARG A 13 2.58 -16.66 1.35
N GLU A 14 2.94 -16.51 2.64
CA GLU A 14 4.01 -15.58 3.04
C GLU A 14 5.36 -16.07 2.51
N ILE A 15 6.20 -15.17 2.03
CA ILE A 15 7.48 -15.53 1.43
C ILE A 15 8.64 -14.75 2.04
N SER A 16 9.83 -15.36 2.01
CA SER A 16 11.09 -14.66 2.20
C SER A 16 11.48 -13.95 0.89
N LEU A 17 11.71 -12.63 0.94
CA LEU A 17 12.18 -11.89 -0.25
C LEU A 17 13.58 -12.36 -0.73
N LYS A 18 14.35 -12.99 0.16
CA LYS A 18 15.69 -13.54 -0.16
C LYS A 18 15.60 -14.93 -0.82
N GLU A 19 14.56 -15.70 -0.47
CA GLU A 19 14.34 -17.06 -0.93
C GLU A 19 12.90 -17.20 -1.43
N LYS A 20 12.69 -16.86 -2.70
CA LYS A 20 11.35 -16.94 -3.29
C LYS A 20 11.02 -18.37 -3.72
N PRO A 21 9.82 -18.88 -3.40
CA PRO A 21 9.39 -20.22 -3.79
C PRO A 21 9.40 -20.42 -5.31
N ARG A 22 9.75 -21.62 -5.76
CA ARG A 22 9.74 -21.96 -7.20
C ARG A 22 8.32 -21.85 -7.79
N SER A 23 7.31 -22.23 -7.02
CA SER A 23 5.90 -22.08 -7.39
C SER A 23 5.54 -20.63 -7.72
N MET A 24 6.00 -19.67 -6.91
CA MET A 24 5.81 -18.24 -7.19
C MET A 24 6.54 -17.81 -8.47
N LEU A 25 7.80 -18.21 -8.63
CA LEU A 25 8.62 -17.83 -9.80
C LEU A 25 8.05 -18.41 -11.11
N ALA A 26 7.38 -19.55 -11.04
CA ALA A 26 6.73 -20.18 -12.20
C ALA A 26 5.54 -19.37 -12.72
N ILE A 27 4.79 -18.70 -11.83
CA ILE A 27 3.62 -17.91 -12.20
C ILE A 27 3.93 -16.43 -12.39
N SER A 28 5.00 -15.93 -11.76
CA SER A 28 5.42 -14.52 -11.81
C SER A 28 6.95 -14.42 -11.99
N PRO A 29 7.44 -14.44 -13.24
CA PRO A 29 8.89 -14.33 -13.54
C PRO A 29 9.53 -13.02 -13.08
N LYS A 30 8.73 -11.94 -12.90
CA LYS A 30 9.21 -10.68 -12.32
C LYS A 30 9.70 -10.83 -10.89
N ALA A 31 9.25 -11.88 -10.19
CA ALA A 31 9.66 -12.18 -8.84
C ALA A 31 9.42 -11.02 -7.84
N THR A 32 8.39 -10.22 -8.07
CA THR A 32 7.96 -9.14 -7.17
C THR A 32 6.71 -9.53 -6.40
N VAL A 33 6.51 -8.93 -5.25
CA VAL A 33 5.30 -9.10 -4.44
C VAL A 33 4.48 -7.80 -4.45
N PRO A 34 3.15 -7.90 -4.32
CA PRO A 34 2.33 -9.11 -4.20
C PRO A 34 2.07 -9.81 -5.55
N VAL A 35 1.71 -11.09 -5.49
CA VAL A 35 1.19 -11.85 -6.64
C VAL A 35 -0.12 -12.49 -6.21
N LEU A 36 -1.18 -12.32 -6.98
CA LEU A 36 -2.44 -13.03 -6.84
C LEU A 36 -2.65 -13.94 -8.05
N GLN A 37 -2.93 -15.21 -7.80
CA GLN A 37 -3.40 -16.15 -8.82
C GLN A 37 -4.85 -16.54 -8.55
N HIS A 38 -5.69 -16.41 -9.57
CA HIS A 38 -7.07 -16.89 -9.57
C HIS A 38 -7.30 -17.62 -10.89
N ASP A 39 -7.39 -18.94 -10.85
CA ASP A 39 -7.42 -19.81 -12.03
C ASP A 39 -6.23 -19.53 -12.98
N LYS A 40 -6.53 -19.02 -14.18
CA LYS A 40 -5.53 -18.62 -15.19
C LYS A 40 -5.09 -17.17 -15.08
N LEU A 41 -5.79 -16.37 -14.27
CA LEU A 41 -5.46 -14.96 -14.06
C LEU A 41 -4.31 -14.84 -13.06
N VAL A 42 -3.26 -14.10 -13.44
CA VAL A 42 -2.18 -13.72 -12.53
C VAL A 42 -2.08 -12.20 -12.50
N LEU A 43 -2.18 -11.63 -11.30
CA LEU A 43 -2.04 -10.21 -11.04
C LEU A 43 -0.78 -9.96 -10.21
N GLU A 44 0.09 -9.09 -10.70
CA GLU A 44 1.43 -8.85 -10.13
C GLU A 44 1.59 -7.43 -9.55
N GLN A 45 0.52 -6.62 -9.56
CA GLN A 45 0.51 -5.28 -9.00
C GLN A 45 -0.57 -5.13 -7.94
N SER A 46 -0.22 -4.50 -6.82
CA SER A 46 -1.19 -4.30 -5.72
C SER A 46 -2.45 -3.55 -6.16
N VAL A 47 -2.30 -2.55 -7.02
CA VAL A 47 -3.43 -1.76 -7.55
C VAL A 47 -4.34 -2.61 -8.44
N ASP A 48 -3.78 -3.50 -9.25
CA ASP A 48 -4.58 -4.40 -10.11
C ASP A 48 -5.32 -5.44 -9.27
N ILE A 49 -4.67 -5.98 -8.23
CA ILE A 49 -5.32 -6.87 -7.24
C ILE A 49 -6.47 -6.15 -6.53
N MET A 50 -6.27 -4.89 -6.13
CA MET A 50 -7.33 -4.10 -5.49
C MET A 50 -8.51 -3.88 -6.44
N LYS A 51 -8.25 -3.46 -7.67
CA LYS A 51 -9.29 -3.26 -8.70
C LYS A 51 -10.05 -4.55 -8.99
N TRP A 52 -9.33 -5.67 -9.11
CA TRP A 52 -9.96 -6.97 -9.30
C TRP A 52 -10.87 -7.34 -8.13
N ALA A 53 -10.38 -7.17 -6.89
CA ALA A 53 -11.18 -7.46 -5.71
C ALA A 53 -12.46 -6.62 -5.65
N LEU A 54 -12.36 -5.31 -5.90
CA LEU A 54 -13.50 -4.39 -5.91
C LEU A 54 -14.46 -4.67 -7.08
N SER A 55 -13.96 -5.18 -8.20
CA SER A 55 -14.84 -5.61 -9.30
C SER A 55 -15.68 -6.86 -8.98
N GLN A 56 -15.26 -7.67 -7.99
CA GLN A 56 -16.03 -8.81 -7.51
C GLN A 56 -17.09 -8.37 -6.50
N HIS A 57 -16.72 -7.50 -5.55
CA HIS A 57 -17.63 -7.00 -4.52
C HIS A 57 -17.08 -5.69 -3.91
N ASP A 58 -17.85 -4.61 -4.03
CA ASP A 58 -17.53 -3.27 -3.52
C ASP A 58 -18.77 -2.63 -2.87
N PRO A 59 -19.18 -3.12 -1.69
CA PRO A 59 -20.46 -2.72 -1.07
C PRO A 59 -20.54 -1.24 -0.70
N ASP A 60 -19.41 -0.59 -0.38
CA ASP A 60 -19.38 0.82 0.03
C ASP A 60 -18.97 1.77 -1.10
N GLY A 61 -18.64 1.24 -2.29
CA GLY A 61 -18.24 2.02 -3.44
C GLY A 61 -16.85 2.67 -3.28
N TRP A 62 -15.85 1.90 -2.88
CA TRP A 62 -14.46 2.39 -2.80
C TRP A 62 -13.92 2.80 -4.15
N LEU A 63 -14.38 2.14 -5.23
CA LEU A 63 -14.02 2.46 -6.61
C LEU A 63 -15.29 2.49 -7.47
N THR A 64 -15.75 3.68 -7.82
CA THR A 64 -16.91 3.92 -8.70
C THR A 64 -16.49 4.62 -9.98
N GLU A 65 -17.37 4.67 -10.98
CA GLU A 65 -17.10 5.45 -12.21
C GLU A 65 -16.87 6.94 -11.89
N GLU A 66 -17.58 7.48 -10.88
CA GLU A 66 -17.50 8.89 -10.50
C GLU A 66 -16.15 9.24 -9.85
N ASN A 67 -15.57 8.33 -9.06
CA ASN A 67 -14.32 8.60 -8.34
C ASN A 67 -13.07 8.01 -9.02
N ALA A 68 -13.22 7.20 -10.07
CA ALA A 68 -12.11 6.45 -10.67
C ALA A 68 -10.95 7.33 -11.17
N VAL A 69 -11.26 8.52 -11.70
CA VAL A 69 -10.24 9.46 -12.19
C VAL A 69 -9.43 10.02 -11.02
N ASP A 70 -10.11 10.45 -9.95
CA ASP A 70 -9.47 11.03 -8.78
C ASP A 70 -8.68 9.96 -8.01
N VAL A 71 -9.22 8.75 -7.85
CA VAL A 71 -8.52 7.58 -7.29
C VAL A 71 -7.23 7.33 -8.07
N LYS A 72 -7.31 7.27 -9.40
CA LYS A 72 -6.15 7.05 -10.25
C LYS A 72 -5.11 8.15 -10.08
N THR A 73 -5.52 9.41 -10.07
CA THR A 73 -4.63 10.57 -9.95
C THR A 73 -3.84 10.53 -8.64
N LEU A 74 -4.50 10.25 -7.51
CA LEU A 74 -3.84 10.14 -6.22
C LEU A 74 -2.88 8.94 -6.14
N ILE A 75 -3.28 7.80 -6.68
CA ILE A 75 -2.43 6.59 -6.69
C ILE A 75 -1.22 6.80 -7.59
N ASP A 76 -1.38 7.40 -8.78
CA ASP A 76 -0.26 7.68 -9.68
C ASP A 76 0.76 8.64 -9.04
N ALA A 77 0.30 9.66 -8.32
CA ALA A 77 1.18 10.58 -7.59
C ALA A 77 1.95 9.86 -6.48
N ASN A 78 1.27 8.96 -5.75
CA ASN A 78 1.89 8.15 -4.71
C ASN A 78 2.93 7.16 -5.28
N ASP A 79 2.54 6.36 -6.28
CA ASP A 79 3.40 5.30 -6.84
C ASP A 79 4.54 5.86 -7.72
N GLY A 80 4.35 7.05 -8.27
CA GLY A 80 5.36 7.75 -9.06
C GLY A 80 6.37 8.51 -8.19
N ALA A 81 5.97 9.67 -7.71
CA ALA A 81 6.86 10.62 -7.02
C ALA A 81 7.10 10.22 -5.56
N PHE A 82 6.03 9.97 -4.79
CA PHE A 82 6.18 9.72 -3.35
C PHE A 82 6.93 8.43 -3.04
N LYS A 83 6.67 7.36 -3.79
CA LYS A 83 7.38 6.08 -3.60
C LYS A 83 8.90 6.22 -3.76
N LYS A 84 9.35 7.03 -4.74
CA LYS A 84 10.78 7.30 -4.92
C LYS A 84 11.37 8.05 -3.72
N ILE A 85 10.67 9.07 -3.24
CA ILE A 85 11.05 9.82 -2.06
C ILE A 85 11.09 8.92 -0.81
N LEU A 86 10.08 8.06 -0.65
CA LEU A 86 10.02 7.09 0.45
C LEU A 86 11.21 6.11 0.41
N ASP A 87 11.58 5.60 -0.77
CA ASP A 87 12.73 4.71 -0.91
C ASP A 87 14.05 5.42 -0.55
N GLN A 88 14.23 6.67 -0.95
CA GLN A 88 15.38 7.50 -0.57
C GLN A 88 15.42 7.74 0.95
N TYR A 89 14.28 8.02 1.56
CA TYR A 89 14.17 8.23 2.99
C TYR A 89 14.44 6.96 3.81
N LYS A 90 13.93 5.81 3.38
CA LYS A 90 14.11 4.52 4.06
C LYS A 90 15.52 3.94 3.91
N TYR A 91 16.17 4.20 2.78
CA TYR A 91 17.42 3.55 2.39
C TYR A 91 18.48 4.57 1.95
N PRO A 92 18.82 5.57 2.78
CA PRO A 92 19.73 6.65 2.38
C PRO A 92 21.09 6.13 1.89
N GLY A 93 21.58 5.01 2.42
CA GLY A 93 22.83 4.39 1.96
C GLY A 93 22.84 3.89 0.51
N ARG A 94 21.65 3.79 -0.14
CA ARG A 94 21.54 3.47 -1.58
C ARG A 94 21.62 4.73 -2.46
N PHE A 95 21.54 5.90 -1.85
CA PHE A 95 21.47 7.19 -2.52
C PHE A 95 22.46 8.18 -1.88
N PRO A 96 23.77 7.87 -1.93
CA PRO A 96 24.79 8.65 -1.19
C PRO A 96 24.93 10.10 -1.66
N ASP A 97 24.53 10.39 -2.91
CA ASP A 97 24.60 11.72 -3.51
C ASP A 97 23.38 12.60 -3.22
N ILE A 98 22.36 12.05 -2.54
CA ILE A 98 21.13 12.79 -2.23
C ILE A 98 21.15 13.29 -0.80
N ASN A 99 20.90 14.60 -0.63
CA ASN A 99 20.80 15.19 0.70
C ASN A 99 19.51 14.72 1.41
N PRO A 100 19.60 14.10 2.60
CA PRO A 100 18.42 13.66 3.35
C PRO A 100 17.46 14.80 3.72
N GLU A 101 17.93 16.01 3.93
CA GLU A 101 17.07 17.17 4.22
C GLU A 101 16.21 17.53 3.02
N ASP A 102 16.75 17.47 1.80
CA ASP A 102 16.00 17.69 0.57
C ASP A 102 14.93 16.60 0.35
N VAL A 103 15.25 15.34 0.70
CA VAL A 103 14.27 14.23 0.65
C VAL A 103 13.08 14.54 1.55
N LEU A 104 13.33 14.97 2.79
CA LEU A 104 12.28 15.32 3.74
C LEU A 104 11.48 16.55 3.28
N ALA A 105 12.15 17.60 2.83
CA ALA A 105 11.50 18.81 2.31
C ALA A 105 10.59 18.49 1.12
N ASN A 106 11.05 17.63 0.21
CA ASN A 106 10.26 17.17 -0.93
C ASN A 106 9.05 16.30 -0.49
N ALA A 107 9.25 15.37 0.44
CA ALA A 107 8.15 14.57 1.00
C ALA A 107 7.06 15.47 1.59
N LEU A 108 7.47 16.43 2.43
CA LEU A 108 6.57 17.35 3.09
C LEU A 108 5.81 18.21 2.07
N SER A 109 6.53 18.93 1.21
CA SER A 109 5.93 19.93 0.33
C SER A 109 5.10 19.32 -0.80
N GLN A 110 5.54 18.20 -1.38
CA GLN A 110 4.90 17.63 -2.56
C GLN A 110 3.81 16.60 -2.24
N HIS A 111 3.82 15.99 -1.02
CA HIS A 111 2.87 14.92 -0.69
C HIS A 111 2.19 15.09 0.65
N LEU A 112 2.94 15.17 1.75
CA LEU A 112 2.33 15.08 3.08
C LEU A 112 1.47 16.30 3.40
N MET A 113 1.96 17.51 3.09
CA MET A 113 1.18 18.74 3.28
C MET A 113 -0.06 18.82 2.38
N PRO A 114 0.00 18.52 1.07
CA PRO A 114 -1.20 18.43 0.24
C PRO A 114 -2.25 17.47 0.76
N LEU A 115 -1.85 16.26 1.18
CA LEU A 115 -2.76 15.29 1.79
C LEU A 115 -3.36 15.81 3.10
N ASN A 116 -2.54 16.42 3.95
CA ASN A 116 -3.00 17.03 5.19
C ASN A 116 -4.02 18.15 4.96
N GLU A 117 -3.77 19.04 3.99
CA GLU A 117 -4.71 20.10 3.65
C GLU A 117 -6.03 19.56 3.07
N GLN A 118 -5.97 18.47 2.31
CA GLN A 118 -7.18 17.79 1.85
C GLN A 118 -7.95 17.18 3.03
N LEU A 119 -7.27 16.50 3.93
CA LEU A 119 -7.88 15.86 5.10
C LEU A 119 -8.38 16.85 6.17
N LYS A 120 -7.98 18.10 6.14
CA LYS A 120 -8.63 19.17 6.93
C LYS A 120 -10.04 19.50 6.45
N LYS A 121 -10.34 19.24 5.17
CA LYS A 121 -11.62 19.55 4.53
C LYS A 121 -12.56 18.36 4.52
N THR A 122 -12.01 17.15 4.51
CA THR A 122 -12.77 15.89 4.34
C THR A 122 -12.27 14.81 5.28
N THR A 123 -13.13 13.84 5.59
CA THR A 123 -12.77 12.70 6.47
C THR A 123 -11.77 11.74 5.80
N PHE A 124 -11.87 11.59 4.48
CA PHE A 124 -11.02 10.71 3.66
C PHE A 124 -10.45 11.48 2.47
N LEU A 125 -9.50 10.90 1.77
CA LEU A 125 -8.76 11.57 0.69
C LEU A 125 -9.65 12.12 -0.43
N LEU A 126 -10.79 11.47 -0.70
CA LEU A 126 -11.73 11.88 -1.75
C LEU A 126 -13.10 12.34 -1.22
N GLY A 127 -13.24 12.62 0.06
CA GLY A 127 -14.50 13.14 0.59
C GLY A 127 -14.94 12.51 1.91
N ALA A 128 -16.26 12.29 2.04
CA ALA A 128 -16.86 11.80 3.28
C ALA A 128 -16.80 10.25 3.42
N LYS A 129 -16.50 9.54 2.34
CA LYS A 129 -16.45 8.07 2.30
C LYS A 129 -15.04 7.57 2.04
N LEU A 130 -14.73 6.42 2.65
CA LEU A 130 -13.48 5.70 2.38
C LEU A 130 -13.43 5.29 0.90
N SER A 131 -12.29 5.45 0.28
CA SER A 131 -12.07 5.13 -1.13
C SER A 131 -10.89 4.17 -1.33
N MET A 132 -10.79 3.61 -2.53
CA MET A 132 -9.61 2.83 -2.91
C MET A 132 -8.31 3.64 -2.77
N ALA A 133 -8.34 4.97 -2.98
CA ALA A 133 -7.16 5.82 -2.80
C ALA A 133 -6.64 5.80 -1.36
N ASP A 134 -7.55 5.87 -0.37
CA ASP A 134 -7.16 5.79 1.05
C ASP A 134 -6.42 4.48 1.35
N ILE A 135 -6.95 3.36 0.87
CA ILE A 135 -6.39 2.03 1.13
C ILE A 135 -5.06 1.81 0.38
N ALA A 136 -4.93 2.37 -0.83
CA ALA A 136 -3.71 2.26 -1.63
C ALA A 136 -2.57 3.11 -1.07
N ILE A 137 -2.86 4.32 -0.57
CA ILE A 137 -1.86 5.30 -0.11
C ILE A 137 -1.46 5.06 1.35
N PHE A 138 -2.40 4.62 2.20
CA PHE A 138 -2.18 4.37 3.61
C PHE A 138 -0.89 3.59 3.94
N PRO A 139 -0.56 2.47 3.28
CA PRO A 139 0.66 1.71 3.60
C PRO A 139 1.95 2.51 3.38
N PHE A 140 1.97 3.43 2.43
CA PHE A 140 3.14 4.25 2.13
C PHE A 140 3.33 5.36 3.17
N ILE A 141 2.25 6.03 3.58
CA ILE A 141 2.29 7.03 4.66
C ILE A 141 2.68 6.36 5.98
N ARG A 142 2.14 5.17 6.26
CA ARG A 142 2.54 4.37 7.42
C ARG A 142 4.03 4.02 7.39
N GLN A 143 4.55 3.59 6.24
CA GLN A 143 5.98 3.30 6.10
C GLN A 143 6.84 4.54 6.31
N PHE A 144 6.41 5.69 5.79
CA PHE A 144 7.13 6.96 5.98
C PHE A 144 7.18 7.34 7.46
N HIS A 145 6.05 7.28 8.16
CA HIS A 145 5.95 7.51 9.60
C HIS A 145 6.89 6.58 10.39
N MET A 146 6.95 5.30 10.06
CA MET A 146 7.75 4.30 10.77
C MET A 146 9.26 4.45 10.59
N VAL A 147 9.76 5.25 9.64
CA VAL A 147 11.21 5.50 9.49
C VAL A 147 11.74 6.31 10.65
N ASP A 148 11.00 7.36 11.05
CA ASP A 148 11.30 8.20 12.21
C ASP A 148 9.99 8.77 12.78
N GLU A 149 9.42 8.08 13.74
CA GLU A 149 8.17 8.46 14.39
C GLU A 149 8.29 9.76 15.18
N ALA A 150 9.44 9.97 15.82
CA ALA A 150 9.70 11.18 16.59
C ALA A 150 9.74 12.41 15.69
N LEU A 151 10.50 12.34 14.59
CA LEU A 151 10.57 13.42 13.60
C LEU A 151 9.20 13.68 12.95
N PHE A 152 8.50 12.62 12.56
CA PHE A 152 7.15 12.76 11.97
C PHE A 152 6.18 13.46 12.93
N SER A 153 6.31 13.21 14.25
CA SER A 153 5.46 13.84 15.26
C SER A 153 5.62 15.35 15.35
N LEU A 154 6.79 15.87 14.99
CA LEU A 154 7.10 17.32 15.05
C LEU A 154 6.42 18.14 13.93
N TYR A 155 6.04 17.51 12.83
CA TYR A 155 5.40 18.22 11.73
C TYR A 155 3.94 18.56 12.05
N GLN A 156 3.46 19.72 11.56
CA GLN A 156 2.07 20.16 11.70
C GLN A 156 1.18 19.46 10.67
N LEU A 157 1.02 18.15 10.83
CA LEU A 157 0.25 17.27 9.95
C LEU A 157 -0.92 16.59 10.69
N ASP A 158 -1.66 17.37 11.51
CA ASP A 158 -2.60 16.80 12.47
C ASP A 158 -3.74 16.02 11.81
N ALA A 159 -4.26 16.50 10.68
CA ALA A 159 -5.31 15.80 9.94
C ALA A 159 -4.78 14.50 9.31
N LEU A 160 -3.58 14.53 8.74
CA LEU A 160 -2.94 13.35 8.17
C LEU A 160 -2.57 12.32 9.25
N LYS A 161 -2.07 12.77 10.40
CA LYS A 161 -1.78 11.91 11.56
C LYS A 161 -3.04 11.23 12.08
N LYS A 162 -4.12 12.00 12.23
CA LYS A 162 -5.41 11.43 12.63
C LYS A 162 -5.89 10.37 11.64
N TRP A 163 -5.90 10.70 10.34
CA TRP A 163 -6.30 9.76 9.29
C TRP A 163 -5.43 8.50 9.29
N LEU A 164 -4.10 8.65 9.48
CA LEU A 164 -3.18 7.51 9.58
C LEU A 164 -3.51 6.60 10.76
N ASN A 165 -3.72 7.19 11.95
CA ASN A 165 -4.03 6.44 13.17
C ASN A 165 -5.39 5.73 13.05
N ASP A 166 -6.43 6.41 12.52
CA ASP A 166 -7.74 5.81 12.28
C ASP A 166 -7.63 4.58 11.33
N ARG A 167 -6.67 4.59 10.39
CA ARG A 167 -6.44 3.43 9.49
C ARG A 167 -5.65 2.31 10.18
N ILE A 168 -4.64 2.66 10.99
CA ILE A 168 -3.86 1.68 11.77
C ILE A 168 -4.76 0.93 12.76
N GLU A 169 -5.69 1.63 13.39
CA GLU A 169 -6.60 1.08 14.39
C GLU A 169 -7.87 0.42 13.79
N SER A 170 -8.06 0.55 12.46
CA SER A 170 -9.25 -0.02 11.82
C SER A 170 -9.27 -1.55 11.93
N GLU A 171 -10.45 -2.11 12.21
CA GLU A 171 -10.66 -3.57 12.26
C GLU A 171 -10.16 -4.26 11.01
N LEU A 172 -10.38 -3.66 9.84
CA LEU A 172 -9.92 -4.20 8.56
C LEU A 172 -8.40 -4.29 8.49
N PHE A 173 -7.67 -3.26 8.94
CA PHE A 173 -6.21 -3.32 8.93
C PHE A 173 -5.69 -4.33 9.95
N VAL A 174 -6.22 -4.31 11.18
CA VAL A 174 -5.84 -5.24 12.24
C VAL A 174 -6.07 -6.70 11.80
N SER A 175 -7.20 -6.98 11.14
CA SER A 175 -7.55 -8.33 10.70
C SER A 175 -6.57 -8.92 9.67
N VAL A 176 -5.92 -8.08 8.86
CA VAL A 176 -4.99 -8.53 7.81
C VAL A 176 -3.51 -8.49 8.23
N MET A 177 -3.23 -8.06 9.47
CA MET A 177 -1.85 -7.95 9.99
C MET A 177 -1.34 -9.19 10.71
N HIS A 178 -2.07 -10.30 10.64
CA HIS A 178 -1.58 -11.58 11.16
C HIS A 178 -0.30 -12.01 10.46
N LYS A 179 0.68 -12.46 11.24
CA LYS A 179 1.89 -13.07 10.70
C LYS A 179 1.59 -14.51 10.27
N HIS A 180 1.89 -14.80 9.01
CA HIS A 180 1.79 -16.16 8.48
C HIS A 180 3.17 -16.84 8.50
N PRO A 181 3.23 -18.18 8.63
CA PRO A 181 4.48 -18.92 8.44
C PRO A 181 4.96 -18.75 7.00
N VAL A 182 6.29 -18.70 6.84
CA VAL A 182 6.89 -18.64 5.50
C VAL A 182 6.54 -19.89 4.73
N TRP A 183 5.94 -19.69 3.54
CA TRP A 183 5.58 -20.79 2.64
C TRP A 183 6.82 -21.53 2.14
N GLN A 184 6.73 -22.85 2.14
CA GLN A 184 7.71 -23.73 1.51
C GLN A 184 7.02 -24.57 0.45
N ASP A 185 7.63 -24.63 -0.74
CA ASP A 185 7.14 -25.54 -1.77
C ASP A 185 7.15 -26.98 -1.20
N VAL A 186 6.04 -27.67 -1.33
CA VAL A 186 6.01 -29.10 -1.05
C VAL A 186 6.95 -29.75 -2.07
N LEU A 187 8.06 -30.29 -1.61
CA LEU A 187 8.92 -31.11 -2.44
C LEU A 187 8.05 -32.27 -2.92
N SER A 188 7.62 -32.23 -4.18
CA SER A 188 7.06 -33.42 -4.79
C SER A 188 8.16 -34.49 -4.74
N GLU A 189 8.02 -35.46 -3.85
CA GLU A 189 8.79 -36.67 -3.96
C GLU A 189 8.56 -37.18 -5.39
N LYS A 190 9.61 -37.13 -6.20
CA LYS A 190 9.55 -37.76 -7.51
C LYS A 190 9.37 -39.27 -7.28
N PRO A 191 8.39 -39.87 -7.98
CA PRO A 191 8.26 -41.32 -7.96
C PRO A 191 9.51 -42.00 -8.52
#